data_01a8071ee87d907f2e3d6f46e567f303
#
_entry.id   01a8071ee87d907f2e3d6f46e567f303
#
_cell.length_a   1.000
_cell.length_b   1.000
_cell.length_c   1.000
_cell.angle_alpha   90.00
_cell.angle_beta   90.00
_cell.angle_gamma   90.00
#
_symmetry.space_group_name_H-M   'P 1'
#
loop_
_entity.id
_entity.type
_entity.pdbx_description
1 polymer ?
#
loop_
_entity_poly.entity_id
_entity_poly.type
_entity_poly.pdbx_seq_one_letter_code
_entity_poly.pdbx_strand_id
1 'polypeptide(L)'
;MAPRLIEKRRGSRAGHLFAILATLASACTLPGVQPLVIDAGPTTAPFAWAIETADPGTGTGFHTSIALDRLGTPMISYINAAGGTVQLARRIGGNWSSEIVAGPGIFSGDTSVVIASNGTIEASYFDQEARAVVYAAKGTGAWRASTIDSGFSEGYNRLALDSSGRPAIAYTGFDGSLRYAAWNGTEWSVEVVDHATLTSRYPDLAFDPLDRPNIAYYGNGTLLFAKKTSVGWARGVVDATPNAGWFSRIRVDSRGVGHIAYYASSNGSLMYATEEGNGWSRSVIDSGGDAGFDLSFALDVNDRAQIAYYERRAGVLRYAIETSQGWVRETVDDTGVAGWYTGIATDALGFPHISYYDWSDGDLRYAEGKIGLQVRSLAASAINATSAVLHGELVALGNHSRAFVEFALRAVGTVVWAYRAAGNLTSAGSFRLPVTNLSANITYEFYAVALAGDESSQGATRSFQLSPAVPPAASYGLFASVGVGGAVAVAVGYVVFRRRRQRLTKAPDRTIR
;
A
#
# COMPACT_ATOMS: atom_id res chain seq x y z
N MET A 1 -29.07 11.26 50.55
CA MET A 1 -30.29 10.48 50.51
C MET A 1 -30.26 9.63 49.26
N ALA A 2 -29.86 8.41 49.43
CA ALA A 2 -30.04 7.28 48.50
C ALA A 2 -31.16 6.42 49.11
N PRO A 3 -31.57 5.31 48.56
CA PRO A 3 -31.76 4.84 47.17
C PRO A 3 -33.15 4.13 47.01
N ARG A 4 -33.47 3.57 45.85
CA ARG A 4 -34.24 2.33 45.78
C ARG A 4 -34.07 1.57 44.49
N LEU A 5 -33.57 0.36 44.63
CA LEU A 5 -33.66 -0.78 43.75
C LEU A 5 -35.12 -1.25 43.61
N ILE A 6 -35.51 -1.80 42.45
CA ILE A 6 -36.48 -2.91 42.27
C ILE A 6 -36.07 -3.66 41.00
N GLU A 7 -35.66 -4.75 41.13
CA GLU A 7 -35.84 -6.21 40.93
C GLU A 7 -36.59 -6.65 39.65
N LYS A 8 -35.91 -7.54 38.92
CA LYS A 8 -36.27 -8.74 38.17
C LYS A 8 -37.73 -8.98 37.75
N ARG A 9 -37.88 -9.31 36.45
CA ARG A 9 -38.60 -10.53 36.04
C ARG A 9 -38.03 -11.19 34.78
N ARG A 10 -37.88 -12.49 34.88
CA ARG A 10 -37.57 -13.48 33.83
C ARG A 10 -38.80 -13.73 32.94
N GLY A 11 -38.55 -14.13 31.67
CA GLY A 11 -39.55 -14.75 30.78
C GLY A 11 -38.95 -14.94 29.39
N SER A 12 -38.35 -15.99 29.12
CA SER A 12 -38.71 -17.25 28.39
C SER A 12 -38.84 -17.09 26.87
N ARG A 13 -37.90 -17.73 26.17
CA ARG A 13 -38.02 -18.54 24.95
C ARG A 13 -38.93 -18.05 23.81
N ALA A 14 -38.31 -17.74 22.65
CA ALA A 14 -38.78 -18.28 21.38
C ALA A 14 -37.61 -18.24 20.37
N GLY A 15 -37.18 -19.42 19.93
CA GLY A 15 -36.24 -19.59 18.84
C GLY A 15 -36.94 -19.29 17.51
N HIS A 16 -36.23 -18.61 16.63
CA HIS A 16 -36.60 -18.56 15.22
C HIS A 16 -35.46 -19.14 14.38
N LEU A 17 -35.78 -20.32 13.87
CA LEU A 17 -35.10 -20.99 12.78
C LEU A 17 -35.14 -20.08 11.55
N PHE A 18 -33.99 -19.64 11.05
CA PHE A 18 -33.90 -19.14 9.71
C PHE A 18 -33.48 -20.27 8.77
N ALA A 19 -34.45 -20.70 7.97
CA ALA A 19 -34.26 -21.64 6.87
C ALA A 19 -33.46 -20.96 5.74
N ILE A 20 -32.32 -21.54 5.41
CA ILE A 20 -31.56 -21.20 4.22
C ILE A 20 -32.22 -21.87 3.02
N LEU A 21 -32.86 -21.09 2.16
CA LEU A 21 -33.26 -21.54 0.83
C LEU A 21 -32.01 -21.61 -0.06
N ALA A 22 -31.52 -22.81 -0.32
CA ALA A 22 -30.55 -23.08 -1.36
C ALA A 22 -31.31 -23.21 -2.68
N THR A 23 -31.27 -22.21 -3.52
CA THR A 23 -31.68 -22.29 -4.95
C THR A 23 -30.58 -22.97 -5.74
N LEU A 24 -30.84 -24.20 -6.15
CA LEU A 24 -30.05 -24.93 -7.16
C LEU A 24 -30.18 -24.24 -8.50
N ALA A 25 -29.17 -23.48 -8.92
CA ALA A 25 -28.99 -23.07 -10.31
C ALA A 25 -28.24 -24.20 -11.04
N SER A 26 -28.97 -24.90 -11.90
CA SER A 26 -28.41 -25.89 -12.84
C SER A 26 -27.52 -25.17 -13.84
N ALA A 27 -26.20 -25.27 -13.68
CA ALA A 27 -25.24 -24.73 -14.63
C ALA A 27 -25.05 -25.70 -15.79
N CYS A 28 -25.43 -25.24 -16.98
CA CYS A 28 -25.11 -25.86 -18.25
C CYS A 28 -23.59 -25.70 -18.48
N THR A 29 -22.81 -26.77 -18.37
CA THR A 29 -21.38 -26.77 -18.61
C THR A 29 -21.09 -26.82 -20.10
N LEU A 30 -20.62 -25.73 -20.67
CA LEU A 30 -19.92 -25.71 -21.96
C LEU A 30 -18.50 -26.26 -21.75
N PRO A 31 -18.00 -27.18 -22.58
CA PRO A 31 -16.65 -27.72 -22.44
C PRO A 31 -15.64 -26.65 -22.89
N GLY A 32 -14.76 -26.24 -21.97
CA GLY A 32 -13.58 -25.40 -22.28
C GLY A 32 -13.41 -24.11 -21.47
N VAL A 33 -14.34 -23.72 -20.59
CA VAL A 33 -14.16 -22.56 -19.70
C VAL A 33 -13.88 -23.08 -18.30
N GLN A 34 -12.61 -23.02 -17.89
CA GLN A 34 -12.24 -23.20 -16.48
C GLN A 34 -12.79 -22.00 -15.70
N PRO A 35 -13.47 -22.19 -14.55
CA PRO A 35 -13.84 -21.06 -13.70
C PRO A 35 -12.58 -20.34 -13.26
N LEU A 36 -12.53 -19.03 -13.50
CA LEU A 36 -11.50 -18.15 -12.94
C LEU A 36 -11.62 -18.23 -11.42
N VAL A 37 -10.82 -19.05 -10.77
CA VAL A 37 -10.67 -19.03 -9.32
C VAL A 37 -9.93 -17.73 -9.01
N ILE A 38 -10.67 -16.70 -8.60
CA ILE A 38 -10.09 -15.51 -7.99
C ILE A 38 -9.52 -16.01 -6.66
N ASP A 39 -8.22 -16.23 -6.64
CA ASP A 39 -7.48 -16.52 -5.42
C ASP A 39 -7.54 -15.25 -4.56
N ALA A 40 -8.38 -15.25 -3.54
CA ALA A 40 -8.27 -14.29 -2.46
C ALA A 40 -6.98 -14.64 -1.71
N GLY A 41 -5.85 -14.14 -2.22
CA GLY A 41 -4.57 -14.24 -1.54
C GLY A 41 -4.71 -13.69 -0.11
N PRO A 42 -3.87 -14.13 0.82
CA PRO A 42 -3.94 -13.64 2.20
C PRO A 42 -3.87 -12.12 2.20
N THR A 43 -4.69 -11.47 3.01
CA THR A 43 -4.65 -10.05 3.34
C THR A 43 -3.40 -9.77 4.19
N THR A 44 -2.22 -10.07 3.65
CA THR A 44 -0.96 -9.70 4.28
C THR A 44 -0.64 -8.26 3.90
N ALA A 45 -0.09 -7.53 4.86
CA ALA A 45 0.46 -6.21 4.67
C ALA A 45 1.28 -6.14 3.37
N PRO A 46 1.10 -5.13 2.49
CA PRO A 46 1.80 -5.09 1.21
C PRO A 46 3.31 -4.94 1.36
N PHE A 47 3.80 -4.41 2.52
CA PHE A 47 5.20 -4.13 2.72
C PHE A 47 5.77 -4.74 4.02
N ALA A 48 7.05 -5.13 3.95
CA ALA A 48 7.93 -5.27 5.11
C ALA A 48 8.63 -3.92 5.32
N TRP A 49 8.61 -3.39 6.55
CA TRP A 49 9.18 -2.09 6.86
C TRP A 49 10.59 -2.24 7.41
N ALA A 50 11.55 -1.55 6.78
CA ALA A 50 12.91 -1.39 7.30
C ALA A 50 13.00 -0.02 7.98
N ILE A 51 13.22 0.00 9.30
CA ILE A 51 13.28 1.23 10.10
C ILE A 51 14.74 1.51 10.50
N GLU A 52 15.15 2.76 10.34
CA GLU A 52 16.50 3.24 10.66
C GLU A 52 16.41 4.58 11.39
N THR A 53 17.36 4.84 12.30
CA THR A 53 17.58 6.18 12.83
C THR A 53 18.40 6.99 11.82
N ALA A 54 17.80 8.06 11.29
CA ALA A 54 18.46 8.92 10.31
C ALA A 54 19.35 10.00 10.95
N ASP A 55 18.97 10.49 12.14
CA ASP A 55 19.82 11.34 12.98
C ASP A 55 19.54 11.03 14.46
N PRO A 56 20.52 10.45 15.20
CA PRO A 56 20.35 10.05 16.60
C PRO A 56 20.49 11.21 17.60
N GLY A 57 20.60 12.44 17.13
CA GLY A 57 20.70 13.62 18.00
C GLY A 57 19.38 13.88 18.73
N THR A 58 19.43 14.17 20.03
CA THR A 58 18.24 14.55 20.79
C THR A 58 17.64 15.85 20.24
N GLY A 59 16.33 15.84 19.97
CA GLY A 59 15.61 16.98 19.42
C GLY A 59 15.78 17.16 17.90
N THR A 60 16.22 16.11 17.19
CA THR A 60 16.29 16.06 15.73
C THR A 60 15.02 15.47 15.14
N GLY A 61 14.56 15.96 13.97
CA GLY A 61 13.42 15.37 13.27
C GLY A 61 12.08 16.12 13.42
N PHE A 62 12.09 17.33 13.98
CA PHE A 62 10.86 18.14 13.98
C PHE A 62 10.52 18.63 12.57
N HIS A 63 9.24 18.56 12.19
CA HIS A 63 8.69 19.06 10.93
C HIS A 63 9.42 18.52 9.70
N THR A 64 9.51 17.19 9.58
CA THR A 64 10.27 16.54 8.50
C THR A 64 9.61 16.70 7.14
N SER A 65 10.44 16.72 6.11
CA SER A 65 10.04 16.56 4.71
C SER A 65 11.06 15.70 3.99
N ILE A 66 10.63 14.78 3.13
CA ILE A 66 11.50 13.84 2.42
C ILE A 66 11.35 13.99 0.91
N ALA A 67 12.47 13.90 0.20
CA ALA A 67 12.54 13.78 -1.24
C ALA A 67 13.54 12.68 -1.62
N LEU A 68 13.35 12.06 -2.77
CA LEU A 68 14.26 11.05 -3.32
C LEU A 68 14.97 11.62 -4.55
N ASP A 69 16.28 11.38 -4.67
CA ASP A 69 16.99 11.67 -5.91
C ASP A 69 16.63 10.61 -6.99
N ARG A 70 17.17 10.78 -8.21
CA ARG A 70 16.91 9.88 -9.33
C ARG A 70 17.36 8.42 -9.10
N LEU A 71 18.21 8.19 -8.12
CA LEU A 71 18.70 6.87 -7.72
C LEU A 71 17.90 6.30 -6.56
N GLY A 72 16.85 7.00 -6.09
CA GLY A 72 16.06 6.61 -4.92
C GLY A 72 16.75 6.93 -3.58
N THR A 73 17.80 7.77 -3.58
CA THR A 73 18.48 8.15 -2.34
C THR A 73 17.63 9.11 -1.54
N PRO A 74 17.23 8.79 -0.30
CA PRO A 74 16.43 9.68 0.54
C PRO A 74 17.24 10.86 1.07
N MET A 75 16.60 12.02 1.02
CA MET A 75 17.04 13.27 1.63
C MET A 75 15.91 13.84 2.48
N ILE A 76 16.21 14.15 3.73
CA ILE A 76 15.21 14.57 4.72
C ILE A 76 15.61 15.94 5.26
N SER A 77 14.77 16.97 5.06
CA SER A 77 14.91 18.24 5.78
C SER A 77 14.15 18.15 7.10
N TYR A 78 14.69 18.76 8.15
CA TYR A 78 14.09 18.77 9.48
C TYR A 78 14.66 19.92 10.34
N ILE A 79 13.97 20.22 11.43
CA ILE A 79 14.46 21.13 12.47
C ILE A 79 15.14 20.30 13.57
N ASN A 80 16.38 20.65 13.89
CA ASN A 80 17.04 20.26 15.13
C ASN A 80 16.76 21.33 16.18
N ALA A 81 15.78 21.08 17.05
CA ALA A 81 15.36 22.05 18.05
C ALA A 81 16.43 22.28 19.13
N ALA A 82 17.22 21.25 19.50
CA ALA A 82 18.28 21.38 20.47
C ALA A 82 19.48 22.20 19.96
N GLY A 83 19.78 22.09 18.66
CA GLY A 83 20.85 22.84 18.00
C GLY A 83 20.43 24.20 17.45
N GLY A 84 19.11 24.49 17.39
CA GLY A 84 18.58 25.68 16.76
C GLY A 84 18.93 25.75 15.28
N THR A 85 18.80 24.66 14.54
CA THR A 85 19.23 24.57 13.13
C THR A 85 18.17 23.90 12.26
N VAL A 86 18.09 24.32 10.99
CA VAL A 86 17.48 23.51 9.93
C VAL A 86 18.57 22.63 9.34
N GLN A 87 18.30 21.36 9.20
CA GLN A 87 19.26 20.36 8.74
C GLN A 87 18.70 19.54 7.58
N LEU A 88 19.63 18.93 6.84
CA LEU A 88 19.35 17.94 5.81
C LEU A 88 20.09 16.64 6.14
N ALA A 89 19.37 15.56 6.40
CA ALA A 89 19.93 14.21 6.46
C ALA A 89 19.91 13.58 5.07
N ARG A 90 20.98 12.84 4.75
CA ARG A 90 21.14 12.15 3.46
C ARG A 90 21.71 10.76 3.69
N ARG A 91 21.17 9.74 3.02
CA ARG A 91 21.68 8.36 3.08
C ARG A 91 22.68 8.12 1.95
N ILE A 92 23.95 7.90 2.31
CA ILE A 92 25.05 7.69 1.33
C ILE A 92 25.71 6.33 1.64
N GLY A 93 25.70 5.43 0.68
CA GLY A 93 26.32 4.12 0.84
C GLY A 93 25.75 3.30 2.01
N GLY A 94 24.47 3.49 2.31
CA GLY A 94 23.78 2.82 3.43
C GLY A 94 23.91 3.51 4.79
N ASN A 95 24.69 4.59 4.90
CA ASN A 95 24.87 5.36 6.13
C ASN A 95 24.22 6.74 6.04
N TRP A 96 23.66 7.21 7.14
CA TRP A 96 23.11 8.56 7.25
C TRP A 96 24.18 9.57 7.61
N SER A 97 24.07 10.75 7.04
CA SER A 97 24.88 11.92 7.39
C SER A 97 24.01 13.17 7.32
N SER A 98 24.19 14.09 8.28
CA SER A 98 23.44 15.34 8.35
C SER A 98 24.34 16.54 8.10
N GLU A 99 23.77 17.60 7.49
CA GLU A 99 24.43 18.88 7.29
C GLU A 99 23.50 20.04 7.63
N ILE A 100 24.07 21.17 8.03
CA ILE A 100 23.31 22.37 8.39
C ILE A 100 22.90 23.12 7.10
N VAL A 101 21.61 23.36 6.97
CA VAL A 101 21.01 24.21 5.94
C VAL A 101 20.97 25.68 6.40
N ALA A 102 20.56 25.89 7.65
CA ALA A 102 20.48 27.21 8.28
C ALA A 102 20.69 27.13 9.80
N GLY A 103 21.15 28.24 10.37
CA GLY A 103 21.34 28.43 11.81
C GLY A 103 22.78 28.70 12.23
N PRO A 104 23.03 28.90 13.56
CA PRO A 104 22.03 28.80 14.62
C PRO A 104 21.00 29.93 14.60
N GLY A 105 19.75 29.64 15.03
CA GLY A 105 18.63 30.56 15.07
C GLY A 105 17.40 29.91 15.71
N ILE A 106 16.24 30.55 15.60
CA ILE A 106 14.97 30.01 16.04
C ILE A 106 14.14 29.66 14.79
N PHE A 107 13.86 28.38 14.62
CA PHE A 107 13.07 27.86 13.52
C PHE A 107 11.81 27.18 14.05
N SER A 108 10.72 27.30 13.32
CA SER A 108 9.45 26.68 13.67
C SER A 108 8.59 26.42 12.44
N GLY A 109 7.53 25.64 12.61
CA GLY A 109 6.64 25.27 11.49
C GLY A 109 7.30 24.30 10.51
N ASP A 110 6.72 24.19 9.32
CA ASP A 110 7.11 23.19 8.34
C ASP A 110 8.47 23.49 7.70
N THR A 111 9.27 22.42 7.48
CA THR A 111 10.31 22.41 6.44
C THR A 111 9.79 21.71 5.19
N SER A 112 10.32 22.05 4.04
CA SER A 112 9.97 21.37 2.80
C SER A 112 11.22 21.20 1.94
N VAL A 113 11.46 19.99 1.40
CA VAL A 113 12.59 19.69 0.53
C VAL A 113 12.12 19.10 -0.79
N VAL A 114 12.74 19.54 -1.87
CA VAL A 114 12.58 18.98 -3.21
C VAL A 114 13.95 18.84 -3.89
N ILE A 115 14.04 17.99 -4.89
CA ILE A 115 15.27 17.78 -5.65
C ILE A 115 14.97 18.06 -7.12
N ALA A 116 15.61 19.07 -7.66
CA ALA A 116 15.45 19.42 -9.06
C ALA A 116 16.08 18.37 -9.99
N SER A 117 15.64 18.35 -11.24
CA SER A 117 16.09 17.37 -12.23
C SER A 117 17.61 17.43 -12.53
N ASN A 118 18.26 18.55 -12.26
CA ASN A 118 19.71 18.73 -12.37
C ASN A 118 20.48 18.31 -11.10
N GLY A 119 19.78 17.78 -10.06
CA GLY A 119 20.36 17.37 -8.78
C GLY A 119 20.52 18.49 -7.76
N THR A 120 20.04 19.70 -8.03
CA THR A 120 20.01 20.78 -7.03
C THR A 120 19.01 20.39 -5.93
N ILE A 121 19.44 20.48 -4.68
CA ILE A 121 18.59 20.28 -3.51
C ILE A 121 18.05 21.65 -3.12
N GLU A 122 16.74 21.74 -2.98
CA GLU A 122 16.04 22.98 -2.67
C GLU A 122 15.17 22.77 -1.43
N ALA A 123 15.22 23.73 -0.51
CA ALA A 123 14.47 23.67 0.73
C ALA A 123 13.76 25.00 1.00
N SER A 124 12.62 24.93 1.69
CA SER A 124 11.99 26.09 2.33
C SER A 124 11.78 25.83 3.81
N TYR A 125 11.87 26.89 4.59
CA TYR A 125 11.66 26.87 6.04
C TYR A 125 11.20 28.23 6.55
N PHE A 126 10.74 28.24 7.78
CA PHE A 126 10.37 29.47 8.47
C PHE A 126 11.42 29.84 9.52
N ASP A 127 12.03 31.02 9.33
CA ASP A 127 12.90 31.66 10.30
C ASP A 127 12.02 32.51 11.25
N GLN A 128 11.87 32.05 12.48
CA GLN A 128 11.00 32.71 13.47
C GLN A 128 11.62 34.03 13.99
N GLU A 129 12.95 34.11 14.07
CA GLU A 129 13.65 35.30 14.52
C GLU A 129 13.55 36.41 13.46
N ALA A 130 13.81 36.10 12.21
CA ALA A 130 13.59 36.99 11.09
C ALA A 130 12.09 37.16 10.73
N ARG A 131 11.21 36.31 11.25
CA ARG A 131 9.79 36.24 10.91
C ARG A 131 9.57 36.12 9.41
N ALA A 132 10.29 35.24 8.75
CA ALA A 132 10.39 35.16 7.31
C ALA A 132 10.26 33.73 6.78
N VAL A 133 9.63 33.60 5.61
CA VAL A 133 9.73 32.39 4.77
C VAL A 133 11.01 32.50 3.97
N VAL A 134 11.85 31.50 4.08
CA VAL A 134 13.17 31.44 3.44
C VAL A 134 13.21 30.27 2.47
N TYR A 135 13.77 30.52 1.30
CA TYR A 135 14.16 29.51 0.32
C TYR A 135 15.67 29.35 0.37
N ALA A 136 16.15 28.10 0.34
CA ALA A 136 17.56 27.76 0.27
C ALA A 136 17.81 26.73 -0.81
N ALA A 137 18.91 26.86 -1.54
CA ALA A 137 19.30 25.93 -2.60
C ALA A 137 20.77 25.56 -2.52
N LYS A 138 21.08 24.29 -2.86
CA LYS A 138 22.44 23.75 -2.91
C LYS A 138 22.62 22.89 -4.14
N GLY A 139 23.52 23.33 -5.03
CA GLY A 139 24.06 22.50 -6.10
C GLY A 139 25.32 21.74 -5.62
N THR A 140 26.46 21.99 -6.27
CA THR A 140 27.76 21.39 -5.90
C THR A 140 28.50 22.13 -4.78
N GLY A 141 28.01 23.31 -4.36
CA GLY A 141 28.67 24.20 -3.38
C GLY A 141 27.96 24.21 -2.02
N ALA A 142 28.09 25.36 -1.34
CA ALA A 142 27.37 25.62 -0.09
C ALA A 142 25.92 26.00 -0.33
N TRP A 143 25.09 25.91 0.72
CA TRP A 143 23.72 26.42 0.71
C TRP A 143 23.69 27.92 0.44
N ARG A 144 22.75 28.35 -0.38
CA ARG A 144 22.46 29.76 -0.66
C ARG A 144 21.01 30.00 -0.29
N ALA A 145 20.77 30.90 0.66
CA ALA A 145 19.44 31.24 1.15
C ALA A 145 19.01 32.63 0.66
N SER A 146 17.71 32.79 0.44
CA SER A 146 17.05 34.07 0.15
C SER A 146 15.73 34.17 0.90
N THR A 147 15.46 35.31 1.51
CA THR A 147 14.17 35.64 2.09
C THR A 147 13.16 35.87 0.97
N ILE A 148 12.01 35.17 1.06
CA ILE A 148 10.93 35.28 0.08
C ILE A 148 9.96 36.36 0.49
N ASP A 149 9.56 36.35 1.77
CA ASP A 149 8.64 37.31 2.35
C ASP A 149 8.86 37.35 3.86
N SER A 150 8.46 38.45 4.52
CA SER A 150 8.73 38.66 5.95
C SER A 150 7.54 39.28 6.68
N GLY A 151 7.61 39.28 8.02
CA GLY A 151 6.57 39.81 8.89
C GLY A 151 5.58 38.77 9.44
N PHE A 152 5.86 37.45 9.33
CA PHE A 152 4.97 36.36 9.66
C PHE A 152 4.94 35.98 11.13
N SER A 153 3.89 35.22 11.52
CA SER A 153 3.74 34.64 12.85
C SER A 153 3.58 33.12 12.86
N GLU A 154 3.27 32.52 11.73
CA GLU A 154 3.05 31.06 11.59
C GLU A 154 3.91 30.49 10.47
N GLY A 155 4.51 29.31 10.69
CA GLY A 155 5.54 28.73 9.84
C GLY A 155 5.05 27.72 8.80
N TYR A 156 3.76 27.76 8.42
CA TYR A 156 3.25 26.82 7.41
C TYR A 156 3.70 27.22 6.01
N ASN A 157 4.52 26.38 5.40
CA ASN A 157 5.01 26.58 4.04
C ASN A 157 5.21 25.24 3.32
N ARG A 158 5.10 25.26 2.00
CA ARG A 158 5.33 24.08 1.15
C ARG A 158 5.95 24.48 -0.17
N LEU A 159 7.08 23.86 -0.49
CA LEU A 159 7.86 24.04 -1.71
C LEU A 159 7.49 22.97 -2.73
N ALA A 160 7.32 23.37 -3.99
CA ALA A 160 7.17 22.46 -5.13
C ALA A 160 7.91 23.00 -6.35
N LEU A 161 8.22 22.12 -7.31
CA LEU A 161 8.83 22.50 -8.59
C LEU A 161 7.82 22.33 -9.72
N ASP A 162 7.81 23.27 -10.67
CA ASP A 162 7.12 23.10 -11.95
C ASP A 162 7.88 22.12 -12.87
N SER A 163 7.33 21.79 -14.04
CA SER A 163 7.95 20.85 -14.99
C SER A 163 9.32 21.32 -15.53
N SER A 164 9.59 22.62 -15.45
CA SER A 164 10.88 23.25 -15.82
C SER A 164 11.88 23.24 -14.67
N GLY A 165 11.49 22.75 -13.49
CA GLY A 165 12.30 22.75 -12.27
C GLY A 165 12.37 24.12 -11.58
N ARG A 166 11.42 25.02 -11.82
CA ARG A 166 11.36 26.32 -11.15
C ARG A 166 10.61 26.17 -9.82
N PRO A 167 11.17 26.67 -8.71
CA PRO A 167 10.55 26.56 -7.41
C PRO A 167 9.38 27.53 -7.23
N ALA A 168 8.37 27.05 -6.50
CA ALA A 168 7.29 27.86 -5.97
C ALA A 168 6.94 27.42 -4.56
N ILE A 169 6.44 28.37 -3.73
CA ILE A 169 6.12 28.15 -2.33
C ILE A 169 4.70 28.64 -2.04
N ALA A 170 3.84 27.76 -1.50
CA ALA A 170 2.60 28.17 -0.87
C ALA A 170 2.82 28.34 0.63
N TYR A 171 2.32 29.42 1.21
CA TYR A 171 2.55 29.73 2.63
C TYR A 171 1.45 30.60 3.23
N THR A 172 1.38 30.63 4.57
CA THR A 172 0.47 31.50 5.30
C THR A 172 1.11 32.86 5.52
N GLY A 173 0.44 33.93 5.10
CA GLY A 173 0.86 35.32 5.30
C GLY A 173 0.67 35.79 6.74
N PHE A 174 1.30 36.93 7.10
CA PHE A 174 1.21 37.51 8.43
C PHE A 174 -0.20 37.95 8.79
N ASP A 175 -1.03 38.24 7.81
CA ASP A 175 -2.44 38.62 7.91
C ASP A 175 -3.39 37.40 7.89
N GLY A 176 -2.83 36.19 7.94
CA GLY A 176 -3.57 34.92 7.82
C GLY A 176 -4.00 34.58 6.40
N SER A 177 -3.66 35.41 5.41
CA SER A 177 -3.95 35.12 4.00
C SER A 177 -3.16 33.93 3.48
N LEU A 178 -3.72 33.23 2.49
CA LEU A 178 -2.97 32.26 1.69
C LEU A 178 -2.15 33.02 0.64
N ARG A 179 -0.86 32.75 0.57
CA ARG A 179 0.07 33.36 -0.40
C ARG A 179 0.79 32.30 -1.24
N TYR A 180 1.19 32.73 -2.41
CA TYR A 180 1.95 31.94 -3.38
C TYR A 180 3.11 32.76 -3.90
N ALA A 181 4.33 32.26 -3.74
CA ALA A 181 5.54 32.82 -4.33
C ALA A 181 6.04 31.91 -5.44
N ALA A 182 6.46 32.46 -6.58
CA ALA A 182 7.01 31.72 -7.71
C ALA A 182 8.28 32.39 -8.25
N TRP A 183 9.28 31.56 -8.54
CA TRP A 183 10.52 31.98 -9.17
C TRP A 183 10.36 32.03 -10.69
N ASN A 184 10.57 33.18 -11.31
CA ASN A 184 10.44 33.36 -12.75
C ASN A 184 11.75 33.11 -13.53
N GLY A 185 12.84 32.75 -12.84
CA GLY A 185 14.18 32.59 -13.38
C GLY A 185 15.13 33.74 -13.00
N THR A 186 14.62 34.89 -12.55
CA THR A 186 15.39 36.07 -12.17
C THR A 186 15.00 36.61 -10.79
N GLU A 187 13.73 36.58 -10.45
CA GLU A 187 13.19 37.09 -9.19
C GLU A 187 11.99 36.30 -8.70
N TRP A 188 11.68 36.41 -7.43
CA TRP A 188 10.48 35.89 -6.82
C TRP A 188 9.31 36.86 -6.99
N SER A 189 8.19 36.37 -7.51
CA SER A 189 6.91 37.08 -7.51
C SER A 189 6.01 36.52 -6.42
N VAL A 190 5.35 37.39 -5.65
CA VAL A 190 4.44 37.02 -4.57
C VAL A 190 3.03 37.46 -4.92
N GLU A 191 2.08 36.54 -4.78
CA GLU A 191 0.65 36.78 -4.98
C GLU A 191 -0.14 36.41 -3.73
N VAL A 192 -1.22 37.13 -3.46
CA VAL A 192 -2.23 36.70 -2.50
C VAL A 192 -3.23 35.83 -3.23
N VAL A 193 -3.38 34.60 -2.76
CA VAL A 193 -4.29 33.60 -3.32
C VAL A 193 -5.67 33.74 -2.71
N ASP A 194 -5.75 33.91 -1.38
CA ASP A 194 -7.00 34.07 -0.67
C ASP A 194 -6.85 35.00 0.55
N HIS A 195 -7.63 36.08 0.57
CA HIS A 195 -7.75 37.00 1.68
C HIS A 195 -8.95 36.69 2.60
N ALA A 196 -9.87 35.84 2.17
CA ALA A 196 -11.15 35.65 2.85
C ALA A 196 -11.04 34.78 4.10
N THR A 197 -9.88 34.18 4.34
CA THR A 197 -9.64 33.38 5.53
C THR A 197 -8.89 34.18 6.56
N LEU A 198 -9.46 34.31 7.76
CA LEU A 198 -8.77 34.94 8.90
C LEU A 198 -7.54 34.13 9.35
N THR A 199 -7.45 32.85 8.98
CA THR A 199 -6.34 31.94 9.30
C THR A 199 -6.29 30.83 8.27
N SER A 200 -5.49 30.98 7.20
CA SER A 200 -5.14 29.85 6.34
C SER A 200 -4.01 29.06 6.98
N ARG A 201 -4.17 27.75 7.12
CA ARG A 201 -3.18 26.84 7.73
C ARG A 201 -2.97 25.61 6.86
N TYR A 202 -1.83 24.97 7.06
CA TYR A 202 -1.47 23.73 6.38
C TYR A 202 -1.57 23.79 4.85
N PRO A 203 -1.10 24.89 4.20
CA PRO A 203 -1.10 24.91 2.74
C PRO A 203 -0.20 23.81 2.19
N ASP A 204 -0.65 23.13 1.15
CA ASP A 204 0.17 22.23 0.36
C ASP A 204 0.00 22.54 -1.12
N LEU A 205 1.08 22.40 -1.90
CA LEU A 205 1.20 22.84 -3.28
C LEU A 205 1.57 21.68 -4.20
N ALA A 206 0.83 21.54 -5.28
CA ALA A 206 1.16 20.64 -6.39
C ALA A 206 0.92 21.32 -7.73
N PHE A 207 1.73 20.99 -8.73
CA PHE A 207 1.50 21.42 -10.11
C PHE A 207 0.73 20.34 -10.88
N ASP A 208 -0.20 20.76 -11.72
CA ASP A 208 -0.82 19.86 -12.68
C ASP A 208 0.04 19.68 -13.95
N PRO A 209 -0.28 18.73 -14.85
CA PRO A 209 0.49 18.50 -16.08
C PRO A 209 0.61 19.70 -17.04
N LEU A 210 -0.13 20.76 -16.78
CA LEU A 210 -0.05 22.05 -17.51
C LEU A 210 0.69 23.14 -16.72
N ASP A 211 1.46 22.77 -15.69
CA ASP A 211 2.17 23.67 -14.79
C ASP A 211 1.27 24.68 -14.06
N ARG A 212 0.00 24.36 -13.85
CA ARG A 212 -0.88 25.23 -13.05
C ARG A 212 -0.77 24.83 -11.59
N PRO A 213 -0.43 25.76 -10.68
CA PRO A 213 -0.39 25.47 -9.26
C PRO A 213 -1.78 25.23 -8.70
N ASN A 214 -1.88 24.18 -7.88
CA ASN A 214 -3.04 23.74 -7.14
C ASN A 214 -2.68 23.72 -5.66
N ILE A 215 -3.48 24.35 -4.79
CA ILE A 215 -3.22 24.50 -3.37
C ILE A 215 -4.41 23.99 -2.59
N ALA A 216 -4.17 23.05 -1.66
CA ALA A 216 -5.12 22.68 -0.61
C ALA A 216 -4.74 23.41 0.66
N TYR A 217 -5.72 23.87 1.44
CA TYR A 217 -5.47 24.59 2.70
C TYR A 217 -6.68 24.52 3.63
N TYR A 218 -6.41 24.62 4.93
CA TYR A 218 -7.45 24.81 5.92
C TYR A 218 -7.73 26.31 6.07
N GLY A 219 -8.99 26.69 6.02
CA GLY A 219 -9.41 28.07 6.24
C GLY A 219 -10.88 28.16 6.64
N ASN A 220 -11.23 29.12 7.50
CA ASN A 220 -12.59 29.33 8.00
C ASN A 220 -13.25 28.07 8.62
N GLY A 221 -12.45 27.17 9.18
CA GLY A 221 -12.95 25.95 9.81
C GLY A 221 -13.24 24.81 8.82
N THR A 222 -12.80 24.89 7.57
CA THR A 222 -13.11 23.92 6.51
C THR A 222 -11.90 23.65 5.62
N LEU A 223 -11.96 22.57 4.81
CA LEU A 223 -10.97 22.29 3.77
C LEU A 223 -11.31 23.08 2.51
N LEU A 224 -10.36 23.87 2.06
CA LEU A 224 -10.44 24.72 0.89
C LEU A 224 -9.41 24.29 -0.18
N PHE A 225 -9.68 24.71 -1.41
CA PHE A 225 -8.86 24.47 -2.58
C PHE A 225 -8.75 25.73 -3.45
N ALA A 226 -7.57 25.99 -4.01
CA ALA A 226 -7.33 27.04 -4.97
C ALA A 226 -6.52 26.52 -6.16
N LYS A 227 -6.93 26.86 -7.39
CA LYS A 227 -6.25 26.50 -8.63
C LYS A 227 -5.99 27.73 -9.48
N LYS A 228 -4.79 27.89 -9.99
CA LYS A 228 -4.45 29.00 -10.89
C LYS A 228 -5.10 28.77 -12.26
N THR A 229 -5.74 29.78 -12.78
CA THR A 229 -6.35 29.82 -14.11
C THR A 229 -5.79 30.97 -14.93
N SER A 230 -6.15 31.09 -16.20
CA SER A 230 -5.74 32.21 -17.04
C SER A 230 -6.29 33.57 -16.60
N VAL A 231 -7.32 33.57 -15.73
CA VAL A 231 -7.98 34.81 -15.24
C VAL A 231 -7.73 35.05 -13.73
N GLY A 232 -6.87 34.26 -13.09
CA GLY A 232 -6.55 34.38 -11.66
C GLY A 232 -6.79 33.07 -10.90
N TRP A 233 -6.99 33.15 -9.58
CA TRP A 233 -7.19 32.00 -8.72
C TRP A 233 -8.68 31.62 -8.63
N ALA A 234 -9.04 30.42 -9.09
CA ALA A 234 -10.33 29.80 -8.82
C ALA A 234 -10.26 29.10 -7.45
N ARG A 235 -11.24 29.35 -6.58
CA ARG A 235 -11.28 28.85 -5.20
C ARG A 235 -12.59 28.11 -4.95
N GLY A 236 -12.55 27.10 -4.07
CA GLY A 236 -13.73 26.32 -3.71
C GLY A 236 -13.59 25.61 -2.37
N VAL A 237 -14.72 25.15 -1.85
CA VAL A 237 -14.79 24.31 -0.67
C VAL A 237 -14.69 22.85 -1.10
N VAL A 238 -13.76 22.10 -0.53
CA VAL A 238 -13.62 20.66 -0.71
C VAL A 238 -14.48 19.91 0.30
N ASP A 239 -14.36 20.29 1.58
CA ASP A 239 -15.16 19.72 2.66
C ASP A 239 -15.63 20.81 3.61
N ALA A 240 -16.95 21.00 3.69
CA ALA A 240 -17.59 21.98 4.57
C ALA A 240 -17.84 21.45 6.00
N THR A 241 -17.44 20.20 6.30
CA THR A 241 -17.53 19.66 7.65
C THR A 241 -16.69 20.50 8.61
N PRO A 242 -17.23 20.95 9.75
CA PRO A 242 -16.48 21.76 10.69
C PRO A 242 -15.15 21.13 11.10
N ASN A 243 -14.08 21.90 11.03
CA ASN A 243 -12.70 21.48 11.34
C ASN A 243 -12.16 20.33 10.47
N ALA A 244 -12.68 20.14 9.27
CA ALA A 244 -12.06 19.33 8.24
C ALA A 244 -10.93 20.11 7.54
N GLY A 245 -9.83 19.41 7.18
CA GLY A 245 -8.74 20.01 6.41
C GLY A 245 -7.45 20.30 7.20
N TRP A 246 -7.33 19.85 8.43
CA TRP A 246 -6.06 19.94 9.14
C TRP A 246 -5.03 19.05 8.47
N PHE A 247 -3.76 19.52 8.42
CA PHE A 247 -2.65 18.82 7.77
C PHE A 247 -2.92 18.44 6.32
N SER A 248 -3.73 19.24 5.59
CA SER A 248 -4.08 18.96 4.21
C SER A 248 -2.84 18.78 3.32
N ARG A 249 -2.88 17.77 2.44
CA ARG A 249 -1.84 17.48 1.45
C ARG A 249 -2.51 17.23 0.10
N ILE A 250 -2.00 17.88 -0.95
CA ILE A 250 -2.52 17.75 -2.30
C ILE A 250 -1.49 17.12 -3.24
N ARG A 251 -1.97 16.24 -4.12
CA ARG A 251 -1.23 15.77 -5.30
C ARG A 251 -2.15 15.85 -6.52
N VAL A 252 -1.56 15.99 -7.66
CA VAL A 252 -2.29 15.97 -8.94
C VAL A 252 -1.79 14.77 -9.73
N ASP A 253 -2.70 13.93 -10.21
CA ASP A 253 -2.37 12.72 -10.95
C ASP A 253 -1.91 13.03 -12.39
N SER A 254 -1.48 12.00 -13.12
CA SER A 254 -1.02 12.12 -14.51
C SER A 254 -2.09 12.62 -15.48
N ARG A 255 -3.36 12.56 -15.11
CA ARG A 255 -4.52 13.05 -15.89
C ARG A 255 -4.91 14.47 -15.52
N GLY A 256 -4.29 15.06 -14.50
CA GLY A 256 -4.57 16.40 -14.00
C GLY A 256 -5.73 16.46 -12.98
N VAL A 257 -6.09 15.32 -12.37
CA VAL A 257 -7.09 15.22 -11.31
C VAL A 257 -6.44 15.50 -9.96
N GLY A 258 -7.05 16.37 -9.17
CA GLY A 258 -6.60 16.71 -7.82
C GLY A 258 -7.02 15.64 -6.81
N HIS A 259 -6.08 15.28 -5.92
CA HIS A 259 -6.27 14.35 -4.80
C HIS A 259 -5.80 15.01 -3.51
N ILE A 260 -6.62 14.98 -2.46
CA ILE A 260 -6.31 15.62 -1.18
C ILE A 260 -6.51 14.62 -0.04
N ALA A 261 -5.46 14.41 0.75
CA ALA A 261 -5.54 13.74 2.04
C ALA A 261 -5.60 14.78 3.15
N TYR A 262 -6.43 14.57 4.17
CA TYR A 262 -6.60 15.53 5.26
C TYR A 262 -7.14 14.88 6.53
N TYR A 263 -6.93 15.55 7.64
CA TYR A 263 -7.48 15.17 8.93
C TYR A 263 -8.75 15.97 9.23
N ALA A 264 -9.83 15.27 9.59
CA ALA A 264 -11.07 15.86 10.07
C ALA A 264 -11.09 15.78 11.60
N SER A 265 -10.70 16.89 12.27
CA SER A 265 -10.50 16.89 13.72
C SER A 265 -11.80 16.76 14.53
N SER A 266 -12.96 17.06 13.93
CA SER A 266 -14.27 16.91 14.57
C SER A 266 -14.63 15.46 14.89
N ASN A 267 -14.11 14.49 14.15
CA ASN A 267 -14.38 13.07 14.34
C ASN A 267 -13.12 12.20 14.42
N GLY A 268 -11.93 12.80 14.40
CA GLY A 268 -10.66 12.10 14.54
C GLY A 268 -10.35 11.14 13.38
N SER A 269 -10.66 11.55 12.15
CA SER A 269 -10.57 10.67 10.99
C SER A 269 -9.59 11.15 9.94
N LEU A 270 -8.83 10.21 9.36
CA LEU A 270 -8.11 10.40 8.12
C LEU A 270 -9.09 10.32 6.95
N MET A 271 -9.13 11.38 6.17
CA MET A 271 -10.03 11.57 5.04
C MET A 271 -9.26 11.69 3.73
N TYR A 272 -9.94 11.37 2.64
CA TYR A 272 -9.44 11.53 1.28
C TYR A 272 -10.51 12.13 0.38
N ALA A 273 -10.11 13.06 -0.48
CA ALA A 273 -10.96 13.69 -1.48
C ALA A 273 -10.33 13.60 -2.87
N THR A 274 -11.14 13.31 -3.87
CA THR A 274 -10.75 13.27 -5.30
C THR A 274 -11.60 14.26 -6.07
N GLU A 275 -10.99 15.04 -6.97
CA GLU A 275 -11.70 15.96 -7.86
C GLU A 275 -12.56 15.17 -8.86
N GLU A 276 -13.86 15.43 -8.89
CA GLU A 276 -14.81 14.80 -9.80
C GLU A 276 -15.72 15.85 -10.45
N GLY A 277 -15.63 15.97 -11.78
CA GLY A 277 -16.43 16.94 -12.54
C GLY A 277 -16.21 18.37 -12.03
N ASN A 278 -17.23 18.98 -11.43
CA ASN A 278 -17.15 20.32 -10.85
C ASN A 278 -17.10 20.33 -9.31
N GLY A 279 -16.80 19.19 -8.67
CA GLY A 279 -16.80 19.03 -7.23
C GLY A 279 -15.76 18.05 -6.74
N TRP A 280 -15.98 17.52 -5.51
CA TRP A 280 -15.09 16.60 -4.83
C TRP A 280 -15.86 15.41 -4.27
N SER A 281 -15.41 14.21 -4.59
CA SER A 281 -15.82 12.97 -3.94
C SER A 281 -14.97 12.75 -2.70
N ARG A 282 -15.57 12.31 -1.58
CA ARG A 282 -14.88 12.18 -0.29
C ARG A 282 -15.10 10.81 0.31
N SER A 283 -14.05 10.25 0.92
CA SER A 283 -14.10 8.97 1.61
C SER A 283 -13.32 9.00 2.92
N VAL A 284 -13.73 8.17 3.87
CA VAL A 284 -13.00 7.93 5.11
C VAL A 284 -11.99 6.84 4.85
N ILE A 285 -10.71 7.10 5.14
CA ILE A 285 -9.65 6.09 5.07
C ILE A 285 -9.53 5.36 6.40
N ASP A 286 -9.43 6.12 7.49
CA ASP A 286 -9.32 5.58 8.85
C ASP A 286 -10.08 6.46 9.84
N SER A 287 -10.95 5.84 10.65
CA SER A 287 -11.73 6.51 11.71
C SER A 287 -11.46 5.91 13.09
N GLY A 288 -10.49 4.99 13.19
CA GLY A 288 -10.08 4.39 14.45
C GLY A 288 -8.97 5.18 15.12
N GLY A 289 -9.02 5.40 16.43
CA GLY A 289 -7.86 5.82 17.19
C GLY A 289 -7.43 7.30 17.06
N ASP A 290 -8.23 8.19 16.49
CA ASP A 290 -7.82 9.57 16.20
C ASP A 290 -6.68 9.59 15.16
N ALA A 291 -6.99 9.07 13.98
CA ALA A 291 -6.09 8.79 12.87
C ALA A 291 -5.99 9.94 11.87
N GLY A 292 -4.79 10.19 11.34
CA GLY A 292 -4.54 11.21 10.32
C GLY A 292 -3.89 12.49 10.83
N PHE A 293 -3.39 12.50 12.06
CA PHE A 293 -2.64 13.63 12.57
C PHE A 293 -1.24 13.69 11.92
N ASP A 294 -0.72 14.90 11.64
CA ASP A 294 0.58 15.13 10.98
C ASP A 294 0.81 14.27 9.72
N LEU A 295 -0.24 14.09 8.92
CA LEU A 295 -0.18 13.25 7.72
C LEU A 295 0.71 13.81 6.62
N SER A 296 1.23 12.90 5.81
CA SER A 296 1.86 13.19 4.51
C SER A 296 1.32 12.29 3.42
N PHE A 297 1.37 12.75 2.17
CA PHE A 297 0.70 12.13 1.04
C PHE A 297 1.60 12.11 -0.20
N ALA A 298 1.63 10.99 -0.91
CA ALA A 298 2.29 10.83 -2.20
C ALA A 298 1.38 10.05 -3.17
N LEU A 299 1.56 10.27 -4.47
CA LEU A 299 1.12 9.37 -5.52
C LEU A 299 2.33 8.58 -6.02
N ASP A 300 2.16 7.29 -6.27
CA ASP A 300 3.20 6.49 -6.89
C ASP A 300 3.18 6.63 -8.43
N VAL A 301 4.09 5.95 -9.10
CA VAL A 301 4.23 5.93 -10.57
C VAL A 301 2.97 5.46 -11.31
N ASN A 302 2.04 4.81 -10.63
CA ASN A 302 0.75 4.34 -11.16
C ASN A 302 -0.43 5.19 -10.68
N ASP A 303 -0.17 6.40 -10.18
CA ASP A 303 -1.16 7.31 -9.58
C ASP A 303 -1.90 6.73 -8.36
N ARG A 304 -1.34 5.70 -7.68
CA ARG A 304 -1.94 5.15 -6.46
C ARG A 304 -1.60 6.03 -5.27
N ALA A 305 -2.61 6.36 -4.50
CA ALA A 305 -2.48 7.18 -3.30
C ALA A 305 -1.82 6.41 -2.14
N GLN A 306 -0.81 7.02 -1.52
CA GLN A 306 -0.06 6.51 -0.38
C GLN A 306 0.05 7.58 0.70
N ILE A 307 -0.31 7.25 1.93
CA ILE A 307 -0.41 8.21 3.04
C ILE A 307 0.31 7.65 4.26
N ALA A 308 1.23 8.42 4.83
CA ALA A 308 1.77 8.17 6.16
C ALA A 308 1.10 9.12 7.16
N TYR A 309 0.77 8.63 8.37
CA TYR A 309 0.07 9.42 9.36
C TYR A 309 0.29 8.90 10.79
N TYR A 310 0.15 9.80 11.74
CA TYR A 310 0.16 9.48 13.15
C TYR A 310 -1.24 9.12 13.65
N GLU A 311 -1.36 7.97 14.31
CA GLU A 311 -2.57 7.57 15.05
C GLU A 311 -2.37 7.89 16.53
N ARG A 312 -3.05 8.93 17.00
CA ARG A 312 -2.78 9.54 18.31
C ARG A 312 -3.13 8.67 19.51
N ARG A 313 -4.15 7.83 19.40
CA ARG A 313 -4.60 7.00 20.53
C ARG A 313 -3.61 5.89 20.86
N ALA A 314 -3.08 5.21 19.84
CA ALA A 314 -2.05 4.18 20.04
C ALA A 314 -0.65 4.77 20.12
N GLY A 315 -0.42 5.97 19.59
CA GLY A 315 0.90 6.60 19.58
C GLY A 315 1.81 6.04 18.49
N VAL A 316 1.27 5.58 17.35
CA VAL A 316 2.00 4.82 16.34
C VAL A 316 2.01 5.49 14.98
N LEU A 317 3.07 5.22 14.20
CA LEU A 317 3.12 5.55 12.79
C LEU A 317 2.32 4.54 11.98
N ARG A 318 1.39 5.05 11.20
CA ARG A 318 0.57 4.28 10.28
C ARG A 318 0.84 4.63 8.83
N TYR A 319 0.48 3.70 7.97
CA TYR A 319 0.51 3.86 6.52
C TYR A 319 -0.79 3.35 5.91
N ALA A 320 -1.27 4.02 4.86
CA ALA A 320 -2.41 3.61 4.06
C ALA A 320 -2.08 3.67 2.57
N ILE A 321 -2.51 2.67 1.81
CA ILE A 321 -2.36 2.62 0.35
C ILE A 321 -3.69 2.30 -0.32
N GLU A 322 -3.98 3.01 -1.40
CA GLU A 322 -5.13 2.73 -2.26
C GLU A 322 -4.88 1.48 -3.12
N THR A 323 -5.86 0.60 -3.18
CA THR A 323 -5.84 -0.61 -4.01
C THR A 323 -7.14 -0.73 -4.81
N SER A 324 -7.20 -1.64 -5.76
CA SER A 324 -8.44 -1.94 -6.49
C SER A 324 -9.58 -2.47 -5.61
N GLN A 325 -9.28 -2.88 -4.37
CA GLN A 325 -10.24 -3.37 -3.38
C GLN A 325 -10.56 -2.34 -2.29
N GLY A 326 -10.04 -1.13 -2.41
CA GLY A 326 -10.14 -0.06 -1.41
C GLY A 326 -8.81 0.18 -0.67
N TRP A 327 -8.89 0.81 0.49
CA TRP A 327 -7.71 1.18 1.27
C TRP A 327 -7.20 0.02 2.14
N VAL A 328 -5.90 -0.26 2.03
CA VAL A 328 -5.16 -1.14 2.95
C VAL A 328 -4.38 -0.28 3.92
N ARG A 329 -4.42 -0.63 5.20
CA ARG A 329 -3.77 0.12 6.30
C ARG A 329 -2.84 -0.78 7.07
N GLU A 330 -1.68 -0.24 7.46
CA GLU A 330 -0.64 -0.95 8.19
C GLU A 330 -0.10 -0.10 9.34
N THR A 331 0.40 -0.75 10.37
CA THR A 331 1.29 -0.14 11.35
C THR A 331 2.71 -0.23 10.82
N VAL A 332 3.39 0.91 10.77
CA VAL A 332 4.79 1.00 10.32
C VAL A 332 5.73 0.89 11.49
N ASP A 333 5.47 1.66 12.56
CA ASP A 333 6.27 1.68 13.77
C ASP A 333 5.34 1.80 14.99
N ASP A 334 5.46 0.85 15.92
CA ASP A 334 4.77 0.78 17.20
C ASP A 334 5.75 0.71 18.38
N THR A 335 7.03 1.03 18.15
CA THR A 335 8.09 1.03 19.15
C THR A 335 8.11 2.34 19.95
N GLY A 336 7.13 2.57 20.80
CA GLY A 336 7.02 3.79 21.59
C GLY A 336 5.99 4.78 21.04
N VAL A 337 6.28 6.09 21.09
CA VAL A 337 5.45 7.16 20.52
C VAL A 337 6.12 7.68 19.25
N ALA A 338 5.78 7.08 18.12
CA ALA A 338 6.42 7.32 16.83
C ALA A 338 5.43 7.82 15.78
N GLY A 339 5.89 8.66 14.84
CA GLY A 339 5.08 9.08 13.70
C GLY A 339 4.64 10.54 13.68
N TRP A 340 5.23 11.41 14.50
CA TRP A 340 5.00 12.84 14.43
C TRP A 340 5.71 13.46 13.22
N TYR A 341 5.13 14.52 12.65
CA TYR A 341 5.72 15.31 11.54
C TYR A 341 6.12 14.46 10.35
N THR A 342 5.23 13.57 9.89
CA THR A 342 5.56 12.63 8.81
C THR A 342 5.88 13.33 7.48
N GLY A 343 6.82 12.77 6.75
CA GLY A 343 7.05 13.02 5.32
C GLY A 343 6.98 11.70 4.55
N ILE A 344 6.43 11.68 3.34
CA ILE A 344 6.40 10.50 2.46
C ILE A 344 6.82 10.86 1.04
N ALA A 345 7.63 10.00 0.45
CA ALA A 345 7.96 9.99 -0.97
C ALA A 345 7.90 8.56 -1.50
N THR A 346 7.68 8.37 -2.78
CA THR A 346 7.69 7.07 -3.45
C THR A 346 8.83 6.98 -4.44
N ASP A 347 9.50 5.82 -4.50
CA ASP A 347 10.54 5.58 -5.49
C ASP A 347 9.95 5.24 -6.88
N ALA A 348 10.82 5.01 -7.87
CA ALA A 348 10.43 4.68 -9.24
C ALA A 348 9.70 3.32 -9.37
N LEU A 349 9.72 2.49 -8.34
CA LEU A 349 9.00 1.21 -8.27
C LEU A 349 7.68 1.34 -7.48
N GLY A 350 7.43 2.51 -6.89
CA GLY A 350 6.25 2.81 -6.09
C GLY A 350 6.39 2.40 -4.62
N PHE A 351 7.61 2.13 -4.13
CA PHE A 351 7.84 1.83 -2.71
C PHE A 351 7.84 3.11 -1.88
N PRO A 352 7.18 3.09 -0.71
CA PRO A 352 7.13 4.24 0.19
C PRO A 352 8.43 4.39 0.99
N HIS A 353 8.85 5.65 1.13
CA HIS A 353 9.91 6.12 2.00
C HIS A 353 9.32 7.15 2.94
N ILE A 354 9.39 6.93 4.25
CA ILE A 354 8.75 7.76 5.27
C ILE A 354 9.79 8.32 6.21
N SER A 355 9.80 9.64 6.41
CA SER A 355 10.51 10.30 7.50
C SER A 355 9.53 10.66 8.61
N TYR A 356 9.96 10.58 9.88
CA TYR A 356 9.13 10.93 11.02
C TYR A 356 9.97 11.23 12.26
N TYR A 357 9.36 11.89 13.23
CA TYR A 357 9.93 12.10 14.54
C TYR A 357 9.45 11.01 15.49
N ASP A 358 10.41 10.40 16.19
CA ASP A 358 10.15 9.51 17.32
C ASP A 358 10.22 10.31 18.62
N TRP A 359 9.07 10.47 19.27
CA TRP A 359 8.99 11.22 20.52
C TRP A 359 9.65 10.48 21.70
N SER A 360 9.67 9.13 21.68
CA SER A 360 10.23 8.32 22.74
C SER A 360 11.75 8.43 22.82
N ASP A 361 12.41 8.40 21.66
CA ASP A 361 13.86 8.53 21.56
C ASP A 361 14.32 9.98 21.30
N GLY A 362 13.41 10.84 20.85
CA GLY A 362 13.66 12.24 20.57
C GLY A 362 14.49 12.47 19.31
N ASP A 363 14.39 11.57 18.33
CA ASP A 363 15.26 11.53 17.16
C ASP A 363 14.51 11.45 15.81
N LEU A 364 15.27 11.66 14.73
CA LEU A 364 14.78 11.51 13.35
C LEU A 364 14.84 10.06 12.93
N ARG A 365 13.70 9.52 12.56
CA ARG A 365 13.54 8.17 12.01
C ARG A 365 13.22 8.18 10.52
N TYR A 366 13.53 7.06 9.89
CA TYR A 366 13.24 6.76 8.50
C TYR A 366 12.73 5.32 8.39
N ALA A 367 11.63 5.14 7.66
CA ALA A 367 11.08 3.83 7.32
C ALA A 367 11.01 3.66 5.79
N GLU A 368 11.47 2.53 5.29
CA GLU A 368 11.39 2.14 3.88
C GLU A 368 10.49 0.91 3.75
N GLY A 369 9.41 1.03 2.97
CA GLY A 369 8.55 -0.10 2.65
C GLY A 369 9.18 -0.92 1.53
N LYS A 370 9.37 -2.22 1.77
CA LYS A 370 9.92 -3.16 0.79
C LYS A 370 8.96 -4.32 0.61
N ILE A 371 8.95 -4.91 -0.58
CA ILE A 371 8.27 -6.20 -0.71
C ILE A 371 9.05 -7.20 0.13
N GLY A 372 8.42 -7.71 1.20
CA GLY A 372 9.00 -8.77 2.02
C GLY A 372 9.20 -10.06 1.23
N LEU A 373 9.76 -11.08 1.89
CA LEU A 373 9.86 -12.43 1.32
C LEU A 373 8.47 -12.96 0.96
N GLN A 374 8.25 -13.30 -0.32
CA GLN A 374 6.94 -13.78 -0.78
C GLN A 374 7.06 -15.02 -1.63
N VAL A 375 6.23 -16.03 -1.33
CA VAL A 375 6.11 -17.28 -2.10
C VAL A 375 4.65 -17.57 -2.43
N ARG A 376 4.43 -18.22 -3.56
CA ARG A 376 3.09 -18.63 -4.01
C ARG A 376 3.09 -20.12 -4.37
N SER A 377 2.07 -20.85 -3.90
CA SER A 377 1.81 -22.22 -4.30
C SER A 377 1.07 -22.25 -5.64
N LEU A 378 1.55 -23.03 -6.59
CA LEU A 378 0.92 -23.23 -7.88
C LEU A 378 0.26 -24.62 -7.94
N ALA A 379 -0.57 -24.89 -8.96
CA ALA A 379 -1.23 -26.18 -9.12
C ALA A 379 -0.22 -27.31 -9.32
N ALA A 380 -0.44 -28.47 -8.70
CA ALA A 380 0.35 -29.66 -8.93
C ALA A 380 0.11 -30.20 -10.36
N SER A 381 1.12 -30.86 -10.92
CA SER A 381 1.05 -31.46 -12.25
C SER A 381 1.61 -32.89 -12.24
N ALA A 382 1.61 -33.59 -13.41
CA ALA A 382 2.11 -34.93 -13.59
C ALA A 382 1.59 -35.91 -12.50
N ILE A 383 0.31 -35.77 -12.14
CA ILE A 383 -0.33 -36.54 -11.09
C ILE A 383 -0.63 -37.95 -11.63
N ASN A 384 -0.11 -38.97 -10.96
CA ASN A 384 -0.40 -40.37 -11.26
C ASN A 384 -0.79 -41.14 -9.99
N ALA A 385 -0.72 -42.48 -9.97
CA ALA A 385 -1.18 -43.27 -8.84
C ALA A 385 -0.30 -43.13 -7.57
N THR A 386 0.97 -42.76 -7.69
CA THR A 386 1.94 -42.75 -6.58
C THR A 386 2.87 -41.55 -6.58
N SER A 387 2.68 -40.60 -7.50
CA SER A 387 3.54 -39.43 -7.60
C SER A 387 2.81 -38.20 -8.15
N ALA A 388 3.38 -37.03 -7.90
CA ALA A 388 2.98 -35.74 -8.45
C ALA A 388 4.21 -34.83 -8.56
N VAL A 389 4.08 -33.71 -9.28
CA VAL A 389 5.05 -32.61 -9.24
C VAL A 389 4.37 -31.41 -8.61
N LEU A 390 4.91 -30.97 -7.49
CA LEU A 390 4.48 -29.73 -6.80
C LEU A 390 5.17 -28.53 -7.47
N HIS A 391 4.46 -27.42 -7.59
CA HIS A 391 4.96 -26.19 -8.16
C HIS A 391 4.79 -25.02 -7.19
N GLY A 392 5.79 -24.16 -7.14
CA GLY A 392 5.80 -22.91 -6.40
C GLY A 392 6.47 -21.80 -7.19
N GLU A 393 6.28 -20.59 -6.75
CA GLU A 393 6.91 -19.40 -7.29
C GLU A 393 7.38 -18.53 -6.15
N LEU A 394 8.67 -18.25 -6.10
CA LEU A 394 9.22 -17.18 -5.28
C LEU A 394 8.89 -15.86 -5.97
N VAL A 395 7.97 -15.11 -5.40
CA VAL A 395 7.47 -13.84 -5.96
C VAL A 395 8.46 -12.72 -5.68
N ALA A 396 9.00 -12.69 -4.45
CA ALA A 396 9.99 -11.72 -4.02
C ALA A 396 10.92 -12.33 -2.97
N LEU A 397 12.20 -11.91 -2.98
CA LEU A 397 13.21 -12.26 -1.98
C LEU A 397 13.19 -11.32 -0.76
N GLY A 398 12.46 -10.22 -0.83
CA GLY A 398 12.60 -9.16 0.18
C GLY A 398 14.00 -8.54 0.13
N ASN A 399 14.58 -8.33 1.29
CA ASN A 399 15.94 -7.79 1.45
C ASN A 399 17.05 -8.85 1.39
N HIS A 400 16.71 -10.09 1.00
CA HIS A 400 17.64 -11.21 1.05
C HIS A 400 18.29 -11.48 -0.30
N SER A 401 19.57 -11.86 -0.28
CA SER A 401 20.30 -12.27 -1.50
C SER A 401 19.94 -13.68 -1.97
N ARG A 402 19.28 -14.46 -1.11
CA ARG A 402 18.80 -15.81 -1.40
C ARG A 402 17.67 -16.21 -0.47
N ALA A 403 16.79 -17.10 -0.95
CA ALA A 403 15.79 -17.78 -0.13
C ALA A 403 15.91 -19.29 -0.31
N PHE A 404 15.79 -20.05 0.77
CA PHE A 404 15.58 -21.49 0.74
C PHE A 404 14.10 -21.75 0.51
N VAL A 405 13.76 -22.60 -0.47
CA VAL A 405 12.38 -22.93 -0.81
C VAL A 405 12.11 -24.41 -0.63
N GLU A 406 10.94 -24.71 -0.09
CA GLU A 406 10.48 -26.06 0.20
C GLU A 406 8.97 -26.19 0.02
N PHE A 407 8.45 -27.41 0.11
CA PHE A 407 7.02 -27.68 0.16
C PHE A 407 6.67 -28.43 1.44
N ALA A 408 5.61 -27.97 2.10
CA ALA A 408 4.91 -28.73 3.11
C ALA A 408 3.83 -29.56 2.43
N LEU A 409 3.78 -30.87 2.74
CA LEU A 409 2.85 -31.84 2.15
C LEU A 409 2.24 -32.71 3.22
N ARG A 410 0.94 -32.98 3.14
CA ARG A 410 0.26 -33.96 3.99
C ARG A 410 -0.90 -34.64 3.24
N ALA A 411 -1.32 -35.80 3.73
CA ALA A 411 -2.61 -36.39 3.33
C ALA A 411 -3.76 -35.64 4.03
N VAL A 412 -4.85 -35.39 3.31
CA VAL A 412 -6.06 -34.76 3.89
C VAL A 412 -6.56 -35.59 5.07
N GLY A 413 -6.86 -34.92 6.18
CA GLY A 413 -7.27 -35.57 7.43
C GLY A 413 -6.14 -35.92 8.40
N THR A 414 -4.86 -35.72 8.00
CA THR A 414 -3.72 -35.81 8.93
C THR A 414 -3.33 -34.45 9.46
N VAL A 415 -2.74 -34.41 10.67
CA VAL A 415 -2.37 -33.15 11.33
C VAL A 415 -0.89 -32.76 11.08
N VAL A 416 -0.06 -33.68 10.65
CA VAL A 416 1.39 -33.48 10.52
C VAL A 416 1.75 -33.12 9.08
N TRP A 417 2.47 -32.02 8.91
CA TRP A 417 3.08 -31.63 7.63
C TRP A 417 4.49 -32.20 7.49
N ALA A 418 4.77 -32.78 6.33
CA ALA A 418 6.10 -33.22 5.95
C ALA A 418 6.74 -32.18 5.05
N TYR A 419 7.84 -31.58 5.49
CA TYR A 419 8.58 -30.58 4.72
C TYR A 419 9.59 -31.23 3.81
N ARG A 420 9.67 -30.75 2.57
CA ARG A 420 10.56 -31.29 1.54
C ARG A 420 11.24 -30.15 0.79
N ALA A 421 12.57 -30.12 0.88
CA ALA A 421 13.39 -29.11 0.25
C ALA A 421 13.26 -29.12 -1.27
N ALA A 422 13.08 -27.96 -1.87
CA ALA A 422 13.11 -27.75 -3.31
C ALA A 422 14.40 -27.05 -3.77
N GLY A 423 15.10 -26.32 -2.86
CA GLY A 423 16.42 -25.74 -3.13
C GLY A 423 16.59 -24.32 -2.66
N ASN A 424 17.59 -23.62 -3.21
CA ASN A 424 17.84 -22.21 -2.97
C ASN A 424 17.61 -21.42 -4.26
N LEU A 425 17.00 -20.24 -4.12
CA LEU A 425 16.82 -19.26 -5.19
C LEU A 425 17.52 -17.95 -4.81
N THR A 426 18.19 -17.33 -5.77
CA THR A 426 18.87 -16.02 -5.64
C THR A 426 18.14 -14.91 -6.40
N SER A 427 17.01 -15.24 -7.01
CA SER A 427 16.10 -14.30 -7.69
C SER A 427 14.68 -14.84 -7.64
N ALA A 428 13.70 -13.97 -7.82
CA ALA A 428 12.32 -14.37 -8.04
C ALA A 428 12.23 -15.37 -9.21
N GLY A 429 11.33 -16.34 -9.10
CA GLY A 429 11.19 -17.36 -10.13
C GLY A 429 10.46 -18.62 -9.66
N SER A 430 10.10 -19.46 -10.61
CA SER A 430 9.39 -20.71 -10.37
C SER A 430 10.33 -21.81 -9.87
N PHE A 431 9.82 -22.67 -8.99
CA PHE A 431 10.49 -23.87 -8.53
C PHE A 431 9.51 -25.04 -8.48
N ARG A 432 10.04 -26.24 -8.51
CA ARG A 432 9.24 -27.47 -8.54
C ARG A 432 9.90 -28.58 -7.76
N LEU A 433 9.09 -29.52 -7.28
CA LEU A 433 9.55 -30.68 -6.57
C LEU A 433 8.76 -31.93 -7.01
N PRO A 434 9.38 -32.93 -7.64
CA PRO A 434 8.78 -34.26 -7.83
C PRO A 434 8.63 -34.94 -6.47
N VAL A 435 7.43 -35.42 -6.16
CA VAL A 435 7.14 -36.23 -4.96
C VAL A 435 6.68 -37.62 -5.39
N THR A 436 7.25 -38.66 -4.77
CA THR A 436 7.01 -40.04 -5.06
C THR A 436 6.63 -40.81 -3.79
N ASN A 437 6.28 -42.09 -3.94
CA ASN A 437 5.86 -42.97 -2.84
C ASN A 437 4.62 -42.46 -2.08
N LEU A 438 3.73 -41.85 -2.81
CA LEU A 438 2.43 -41.42 -2.28
C LEU A 438 1.42 -42.58 -2.38
N SER A 439 0.44 -42.59 -1.48
CA SER A 439 -0.61 -43.62 -1.45
C SER A 439 -1.70 -43.33 -2.48
N ALA A 440 -2.00 -44.28 -3.35
CA ALA A 440 -3.05 -44.13 -4.37
C ALA A 440 -4.44 -43.84 -3.73
N ASN A 441 -5.31 -43.14 -4.46
CA ASN A 441 -6.66 -42.75 -4.03
C ASN A 441 -6.73 -41.85 -2.81
N ILE A 442 -5.59 -41.24 -2.42
CA ILE A 442 -5.55 -40.25 -1.33
C ILE A 442 -5.52 -38.85 -1.94
N THR A 443 -6.26 -37.93 -1.33
CA THR A 443 -6.13 -36.49 -1.57
C THR A 443 -5.02 -35.95 -0.68
N TYR A 444 -4.12 -35.20 -1.26
CA TYR A 444 -3.05 -34.52 -0.57
C TYR A 444 -3.25 -33.01 -0.60
N GLU A 445 -2.79 -32.35 0.44
CA GLU A 445 -2.67 -30.91 0.52
C GLU A 445 -1.21 -30.52 0.57
N PHE A 446 -0.86 -29.39 -0.04
CA PHE A 446 0.48 -28.83 0.04
C PHE A 446 0.46 -27.31 -0.02
N TYR A 447 1.52 -26.70 0.45
CA TYR A 447 1.86 -25.31 0.21
C TYR A 447 3.36 -25.13 0.04
N ALA A 448 3.73 -24.09 -0.71
CA ALA A 448 5.11 -23.66 -0.86
C ALA A 448 5.54 -22.82 0.34
N VAL A 449 6.79 -22.94 0.75
CA VAL A 449 7.42 -22.16 1.82
C VAL A 449 8.71 -21.56 1.29
N ALA A 450 8.98 -20.31 1.67
CA ALA A 450 10.27 -19.66 1.47
C ALA A 450 10.82 -19.21 2.82
N LEU A 451 12.10 -19.38 3.05
CA LEU A 451 12.84 -19.03 4.27
C LEU A 451 14.06 -18.22 3.88
N ALA A 452 14.27 -17.07 4.51
CA ALA A 452 15.46 -16.24 4.30
C ALA A 452 15.77 -15.45 5.57
N GLY A 453 16.95 -15.68 6.17
CA GLY A 453 17.25 -15.16 7.50
C GLY A 453 16.20 -15.59 8.51
N ASP A 454 15.64 -14.63 9.23
CA ASP A 454 14.55 -14.85 10.20
C ASP A 454 13.15 -14.71 9.56
N GLU A 455 13.07 -14.33 8.28
CA GLU A 455 11.80 -14.22 7.56
C GLU A 455 11.33 -15.56 6.99
N SER A 456 10.03 -15.77 7.03
CA SER A 456 9.37 -16.91 6.37
C SER A 456 8.11 -16.45 5.64
N SER A 457 7.83 -17.08 4.50
CA SER A 457 6.62 -16.84 3.73
C SER A 457 5.99 -18.16 3.33
N GLN A 458 4.67 -18.20 3.34
CA GLN A 458 3.89 -19.38 3.02
C GLN A 458 2.86 -19.05 1.92
N GLY A 459 2.82 -19.85 0.86
CA GLY A 459 1.79 -19.76 -0.17
C GLY A 459 0.47 -20.39 0.27
N ALA A 460 -0.60 -20.08 -0.44
CA ALA A 460 -1.92 -20.67 -0.19
C ALA A 460 -1.87 -22.20 -0.28
N THR A 461 -2.63 -22.87 0.59
CA THR A 461 -2.75 -24.34 0.55
C THR A 461 -3.48 -24.77 -0.72
N ARG A 462 -2.90 -25.73 -1.45
CA ARG A 462 -3.44 -26.36 -2.64
C ARG A 462 -3.70 -27.84 -2.37
N SER A 463 -4.62 -28.44 -3.10
CA SER A 463 -4.89 -29.87 -3.01
C SER A 463 -4.78 -30.54 -4.39
N PHE A 464 -4.44 -31.84 -4.37
CA PHE A 464 -4.50 -32.72 -5.54
C PHE A 464 -4.90 -34.13 -5.11
N GLN A 465 -5.56 -34.85 -6.02
CA GLN A 465 -5.94 -36.24 -5.79
C GLN A 465 -5.15 -37.14 -6.73
N LEU A 466 -4.56 -38.21 -6.19
CA LEU A 466 -3.86 -39.20 -7.00
C LEU A 466 -4.84 -40.04 -7.82
N SER A 467 -4.48 -40.36 -9.03
CA SER A 467 -5.25 -41.24 -9.89
C SER A 467 -5.34 -42.64 -9.29
N PRO A 468 -6.42 -43.38 -9.54
CA PRO A 468 -6.46 -44.82 -9.19
C PRO A 468 -5.27 -45.57 -9.77
N ALA A 469 -4.72 -46.53 -9.03
CA ALA A 469 -3.73 -47.42 -9.57
C ALA A 469 -4.36 -48.20 -10.75
N VAL A 470 -3.77 -48.10 -11.94
CA VAL A 470 -4.18 -48.93 -13.06
C VAL A 470 -3.73 -50.37 -12.69
N PRO A 471 -4.67 -51.31 -12.52
CA PRO A 471 -4.25 -52.68 -12.28
C PRO A 471 -3.31 -53.12 -13.42
N PRO A 472 -2.25 -53.90 -13.14
CA PRO A 472 -1.38 -54.42 -14.19
C PRO A 472 -2.27 -55.12 -15.23
N ALA A 473 -2.10 -54.78 -16.50
CA ALA A 473 -2.80 -55.47 -17.59
C ALA A 473 -2.58 -56.96 -17.39
N ALA A 474 -3.66 -57.69 -17.11
CA ALA A 474 -3.57 -59.12 -16.98
C ALA A 474 -2.93 -59.61 -18.28
N SER A 475 -1.69 -60.09 -18.20
CA SER A 475 -1.04 -60.75 -19.31
C SER A 475 -1.82 -62.04 -19.52
N TYR A 476 -2.81 -61.97 -20.37
CA TYR A 476 -3.39 -63.20 -20.92
C TYR A 476 -2.31 -63.84 -21.76
N GLY A 477 -1.62 -64.77 -21.15
CA GLY A 477 -0.73 -65.67 -21.89
C GLY A 477 -1.52 -66.31 -23.03
N LEU A 478 -1.18 -65.97 -24.25
CA LEU A 478 -1.67 -66.70 -25.42
C LEU A 478 -1.21 -68.15 -25.27
N PHE A 479 -2.03 -69.00 -24.67
CA PHE A 479 -1.91 -70.43 -24.92
C PHE A 479 -2.42 -70.63 -26.32
N ALA A 480 -1.46 -70.76 -27.27
CA ALA A 480 -1.73 -71.24 -28.59
C ALA A 480 -2.03 -72.73 -28.49
N SER A 481 -3.27 -73.10 -28.20
CA SER A 481 -3.78 -74.44 -28.50
C SER A 481 -4.39 -74.39 -29.90
N VAL A 482 -3.69 -75.02 -30.82
CA VAL A 482 -4.23 -75.37 -32.14
C VAL A 482 -5.41 -76.30 -31.92
N GLY A 483 -6.65 -75.78 -32.08
CA GLY A 483 -7.88 -76.57 -31.99
C GLY A 483 -9.00 -75.81 -32.71
N VAL A 484 -9.52 -76.41 -33.72
CA VAL A 484 -10.63 -75.97 -34.57
C VAL A 484 -11.84 -75.67 -33.70
N GLY A 485 -12.15 -74.37 -33.51
CA GLY A 485 -13.29 -73.93 -32.70
C GLY A 485 -13.41 -72.42 -32.47
N GLY A 486 -12.47 -71.58 -32.96
CA GLY A 486 -12.29 -70.19 -32.58
C GLY A 486 -13.26 -69.14 -33.20
N ALA A 487 -14.25 -69.52 -33.99
CA ALA A 487 -15.11 -68.54 -34.67
C ALA A 487 -16.41 -68.13 -33.92
N VAL A 488 -16.77 -68.84 -32.85
CA VAL A 488 -18.07 -68.56 -32.13
C VAL A 488 -17.94 -67.62 -30.92
N ALA A 489 -16.77 -67.52 -30.29
CA ALA A 489 -16.56 -66.74 -29.09
C ALA A 489 -16.45 -65.20 -29.37
N VAL A 490 -15.99 -64.78 -30.54
CA VAL A 490 -15.84 -63.37 -30.91
C VAL A 490 -17.18 -62.73 -31.29
N ALA A 491 -18.13 -63.54 -31.81
CA ALA A 491 -19.47 -63.07 -32.20
C ALA A 491 -20.39 -62.75 -30.97
N VAL A 492 -20.21 -63.44 -29.85
CA VAL A 492 -21.04 -63.26 -28.65
C VAL A 492 -20.64 -61.97 -27.90
N GLY A 493 -19.38 -61.64 -27.84
CA GLY A 493 -18.87 -60.41 -27.24
C GLY A 493 -19.34 -59.15 -27.98
N TYR A 494 -19.40 -59.23 -29.29
CA TYR A 494 -19.83 -58.09 -30.12
C TYR A 494 -21.34 -57.84 -30.10
N VAL A 495 -22.17 -58.88 -29.95
CA VAL A 495 -23.64 -58.77 -29.84
C VAL A 495 -24.07 -58.23 -28.45
N VAL A 496 -23.34 -58.55 -27.39
CA VAL A 496 -23.65 -58.04 -26.04
C VAL A 496 -23.32 -56.56 -25.92
N PHE A 497 -22.24 -56.12 -26.57
CA PHE A 497 -21.83 -54.71 -26.57
C PHE A 497 -22.77 -53.81 -27.41
N ARG A 498 -23.29 -54.35 -28.54
CA ARG A 498 -24.24 -53.64 -29.41
C ARG A 498 -25.66 -53.54 -28.79
N ARG A 499 -26.12 -54.54 -28.01
CA ARG A 499 -27.40 -54.51 -27.32
C ARG A 499 -27.41 -53.54 -26.13
N ARG A 500 -26.28 -53.31 -25.48
CA ARG A 500 -26.18 -52.34 -24.40
C ARG A 500 -26.23 -50.90 -24.89
N ARG A 501 -25.72 -50.61 -26.13
CA ARG A 501 -25.76 -49.26 -26.73
C ARG A 501 -27.15 -48.87 -27.23
N GLN A 502 -28.02 -49.82 -27.59
CA GLN A 502 -29.37 -49.53 -28.08
C GLN A 502 -30.42 -49.33 -27.00
N ARG A 503 -30.11 -49.60 -25.71
CA ARG A 503 -31.06 -49.34 -24.59
C ARG A 503 -30.95 -47.94 -23.97
N LEU A 504 -30.01 -47.14 -24.39
CA LEU A 504 -29.79 -45.79 -23.86
C LEU A 504 -30.32 -44.66 -24.76
N THR A 505 -31.06 -45.00 -25.85
CA THR A 505 -31.56 -43.98 -26.79
C THR A 505 -33.09 -44.01 -27.00
N LYS A 506 -33.88 -44.48 -26.04
CA LYS A 506 -35.34 -44.33 -26.08
C LYS A 506 -35.86 -43.78 -24.75
N ALA A 507 -35.96 -42.49 -24.67
CA ALA A 507 -36.85 -41.82 -23.69
C ALA A 507 -38.25 -41.65 -24.34
N PRO A 508 -39.33 -41.87 -23.62
CA PRO A 508 -40.67 -41.73 -24.16
C PRO A 508 -41.11 -40.26 -24.15
N ASP A 509 -41.62 -39.87 -25.31
CA ASP A 509 -42.44 -38.66 -25.54
C ASP A 509 -43.72 -38.74 -24.68
N ARG A 510 -43.99 -37.71 -23.85
CA ARG A 510 -45.30 -37.46 -23.24
C ARG A 510 -45.67 -36.00 -23.42
N THR A 511 -46.38 -35.78 -24.54
CA THR A 511 -47.37 -34.73 -24.67
C THR A 511 -48.53 -34.97 -23.70
N ILE A 512 -48.91 -33.97 -22.87
CA ILE A 512 -50.28 -33.73 -22.42
C ILE A 512 -50.45 -32.23 -22.18
N ARG A 513 -51.37 -31.68 -22.88
CA ARG A 513 -52.31 -30.54 -22.72
C ARG A 513 -51.94 -29.42 -21.76
#